data_81f5f8f0a91efd70b09cff0b535ae886
#
_entry.id   81f5f8f0a91efd70b09cff0b535ae886
#
_cell.length_a   1.000
_cell.length_b   1.000
_cell.length_c   1.000
_cell.angle_alpha   90.00
_cell.angle_beta   90.00
_cell.angle_gamma   90.00
#
_symmetry.space_group_name_H-M   'P 1'
#
loop_
_entity.id
_entity.type
_entity.pdbx_description
1 polymer ?
#
loop_
_entity_poly.entity_id
_entity_poly.type
_entity_poly.pdbx_seq_one_letter_code
_entity_poly.pdbx_strand_id
1 'polypeptide(L)'
;MSNAAINETAYGRLLRKALPRPIRTEKDNERYLRVVEHLMDLGERMTPEQRELLDLLVVLIERFEAERYSLSAASPVEVLRELMEARGMKLAGLATLIGSKGVASEILSGKRGLSKTNIKRLAEYFRVSPEVFL
;
A
#
# COMPACT_ATOMS: atom_id res chain seq x y z
N MET A 1 -13.12 27.11 -4.24
CA MET A 1 -11.84 26.95 -3.57
C MET A 1 -11.25 28.32 -3.24
N SER A 2 -10.91 28.50 -1.99
CA SER A 2 -10.38 29.78 -1.55
C SER A 2 -8.91 29.91 -2.00
N ASN A 3 -8.63 30.92 -2.81
CA ASN A 3 -7.26 31.30 -3.16
C ASN A 3 -6.77 32.39 -2.20
N ALA A 4 -7.03 32.21 -0.89
CA ALA A 4 -6.53 33.13 0.10
C ALA A 4 -5.01 33.21 -0.03
N ALA A 5 -4.48 34.41 -0.14
CA ALA A 5 -3.05 34.62 -0.22
C ALA A 5 -2.40 34.09 1.05
N ILE A 6 -1.41 33.21 0.89
CA ILE A 6 -0.66 32.63 1.97
C ILE A 6 0.45 33.58 2.36
N ASN A 7 0.63 33.78 3.67
CA ASN A 7 1.79 34.53 4.15
C ASN A 7 3.02 33.62 4.03
N GLU A 8 3.90 33.94 3.09
CA GLU A 8 5.05 33.11 2.78
C GLU A 8 6.02 32.97 3.96
N THR A 9 6.19 34.03 4.74
CA THR A 9 7.06 33.99 5.93
C THR A 9 6.50 33.02 6.97
N ALA A 10 5.20 33.09 7.23
CA ALA A 10 4.55 32.17 8.19
C ALA A 10 4.59 30.73 7.68
N TYR A 11 4.33 30.54 6.39
CA TYR A 11 4.39 29.22 5.78
C TYR A 11 5.81 28.64 5.82
N GLY A 12 6.79 29.47 5.52
CA GLY A 12 8.21 29.08 5.59
C GLY A 12 8.63 28.61 6.99
N ARG A 13 8.10 29.24 8.04
CA ARG A 13 8.35 28.79 9.42
C ARG A 13 7.78 27.40 9.67
N LEU A 14 6.57 27.14 9.19
CA LEU A 14 5.92 25.83 9.33
C LEU A 14 6.72 24.77 8.56
N LEU A 15 7.15 25.06 7.35
CA LEU A 15 7.96 24.15 6.54
C LEU A 15 9.29 23.82 7.22
N ARG A 16 9.93 24.85 7.80
CA ARG A 16 11.20 24.65 8.49
C ARG A 16 11.06 23.71 9.69
N LYS A 17 9.94 23.77 10.38
CA LYS A 17 9.67 22.94 11.54
C LYS A 17 9.29 21.52 11.13
N ALA A 18 8.42 21.37 10.14
CA ALA A 18 7.90 20.08 9.70
C ALA A 18 8.88 19.34 8.78
N LEU A 19 9.67 20.07 8.00
CA LEU A 19 10.60 19.53 7.02
C LEU A 19 9.95 18.47 6.12
N PRO A 20 8.88 18.82 5.40
CA PRO A 20 8.17 17.84 4.59
C PRO A 20 9.01 17.36 3.43
N ARG A 21 9.02 16.06 3.22
CA ARG A 21 9.74 15.40 2.11
C ARG A 21 9.08 14.06 1.82
N PRO A 22 9.39 13.44 0.67
CA PRO A 22 8.81 12.14 0.36
C PRO A 22 9.05 11.15 1.48
N ILE A 23 7.99 10.45 1.87
CA ILE A 23 8.03 9.48 2.96
C ILE A 23 8.61 8.18 2.44
N ARG A 24 9.65 7.67 3.11
CA ARG A 24 10.33 6.43 2.71
C ARG A 24 10.28 5.34 3.75
N THR A 25 9.95 5.68 5.00
CA THR A 25 9.91 4.73 6.10
C THR A 25 8.60 4.87 6.88
N GLU A 26 8.21 3.79 7.54
CA GLU A 26 7.04 3.79 8.43
C GLU A 26 7.18 4.80 9.56
N LYS A 27 8.40 4.95 10.09
CA LYS A 27 8.70 5.90 11.15
C LYS A 27 8.45 7.34 10.69
N ASP A 28 8.85 7.68 9.48
CA ASP A 28 8.59 9.01 8.92
C ASP A 28 7.09 9.23 8.71
N ASN A 29 6.39 8.20 8.24
CA ASN A 29 4.95 8.26 8.05
C ASN A 29 4.23 8.54 9.36
N GLU A 30 4.59 7.82 10.42
CA GLU A 30 4.02 8.04 11.75
C GLU A 30 4.27 9.45 12.27
N ARG A 31 5.46 9.98 12.01
CA ARG A 31 5.80 11.35 12.41
C ARG A 31 4.88 12.36 11.74
N TYR A 32 4.68 12.24 10.43
CA TYR A 32 3.78 13.16 9.70
C TYR A 32 2.32 12.96 10.09
N LEU A 33 1.89 11.74 10.38
CA LEU A 33 0.53 11.47 10.85
C LEU A 33 0.26 12.20 12.18
N ARG A 34 1.23 12.26 13.07
CA ARG A 34 1.08 13.02 14.33
C ARG A 34 0.93 14.52 14.08
N VAL A 35 1.66 15.06 13.12
CA VAL A 35 1.53 16.46 12.73
C VAL A 35 0.14 16.74 12.15
N VAL A 36 -0.33 15.85 11.28
CA VAL A 36 -1.68 15.93 10.68
C VAL A 36 -2.75 15.92 11.77
N GLU A 37 -2.67 15.00 12.72
CA GLU A 37 -3.61 14.93 13.84
C GLU A 37 -3.64 16.22 14.64
N HIS A 38 -2.48 16.77 14.94
CA HIS A 38 -2.37 18.03 15.68
C HIS A 38 -3.02 19.18 14.89
N LEU A 39 -2.77 19.27 13.60
CA LEU A 39 -3.38 20.31 12.76
C LEU A 39 -4.89 20.13 12.66
N MET A 40 -5.37 18.91 12.49
CA MET A 40 -6.80 18.63 12.41
C MET A 40 -7.53 18.97 13.71
N ASP A 41 -6.88 18.79 14.87
CA ASP A 41 -7.45 19.16 16.17
C ASP A 41 -7.68 20.66 16.32
N LEU A 42 -6.99 21.49 15.54
CA LEU A 42 -7.22 22.91 15.53
C LEU A 42 -8.57 23.29 14.92
N GLY A 43 -9.10 22.46 14.02
CA GLY A 43 -10.38 22.71 13.37
C GLY A 43 -10.45 24.08 12.70
N GLU A 44 -11.44 24.88 13.04
CA GLU A 44 -11.62 26.21 12.46
C GLU A 44 -10.55 27.23 12.89
N ARG A 45 -9.78 26.91 13.91
CA ARG A 45 -8.67 27.78 14.37
C ARG A 45 -7.42 27.64 13.48
N MET A 46 -7.45 26.70 12.55
CA MET A 46 -6.34 26.49 11.64
C MET A 46 -6.15 27.69 10.71
N THR A 47 -4.91 28.20 10.65
CA THR A 47 -4.59 29.29 9.73
C THR A 47 -4.53 28.76 8.28
N PRO A 48 -4.65 29.67 7.27
CA PRO A 48 -4.47 29.24 5.87
C PRO A 48 -3.14 28.54 5.61
N GLU A 49 -2.06 28.99 6.27
CA GLU A 49 -0.73 28.41 6.14
C GLU A 49 -0.66 27.00 6.75
N GLN A 50 -1.31 26.81 7.90
CA GLN A 50 -1.44 25.49 8.51
C GLN A 50 -2.25 24.54 7.63
N ARG A 51 -3.30 25.04 7.00
CA ARG A 51 -4.11 24.26 6.06
C ARG A 51 -3.26 23.82 4.86
N GLU A 52 -2.44 24.72 4.33
CA GLU A 52 -1.56 24.40 3.21
C GLU A 52 -0.56 23.31 3.58
N LEU A 53 0.02 23.38 4.78
CA LEU A 53 0.91 22.33 5.28
C LEU A 53 0.15 21.01 5.45
N LEU A 54 -1.05 21.04 6.00
CA LEU A 54 -1.87 19.86 6.16
C LEU A 54 -2.11 19.17 4.81
N ASP A 55 -2.51 19.94 3.80
CA ASP A 55 -2.77 19.41 2.46
C ASP A 55 -1.52 18.78 1.85
N LEU A 56 -0.37 19.41 2.03
CA LEU A 56 0.91 18.85 1.56
C LEU A 56 1.23 17.52 2.25
N LEU A 57 1.09 17.46 3.58
CA LEU A 57 1.38 16.25 4.33
C LEU A 57 0.42 15.11 3.94
N VAL A 58 -0.84 15.41 3.72
CA VAL A 58 -1.83 14.42 3.28
C VAL A 58 -1.43 13.82 1.94
N VAL A 59 -1.00 14.65 0.99
CA VAL A 59 -0.52 14.17 -0.32
C VAL A 59 0.66 13.22 -0.16
N LEU A 60 1.63 13.58 0.69
CA LEU A 60 2.82 12.75 0.93
C LEU A 60 2.46 11.42 1.59
N ILE A 61 1.57 11.45 2.57
CA ILE A 61 1.11 10.26 3.28
C ILE A 61 0.33 9.33 2.34
N GLU A 62 -0.60 9.88 1.57
CA GLU A 62 -1.39 9.09 0.61
C GLU A 62 -0.50 8.40 -0.42
N ARG A 63 0.51 9.10 -0.92
CA ARG A 63 1.47 8.53 -1.85
C ARG A 63 2.23 7.35 -1.25
N PHE A 64 2.72 7.51 -0.02
CA PHE A 64 3.45 6.45 0.67
C PHE A 64 2.56 5.22 0.90
N GLU A 65 1.34 5.44 1.37
CA GLU A 65 0.39 4.35 1.64
C GLU A 65 -0.02 3.62 0.35
N ALA A 66 -0.24 4.38 -0.73
CA ALA A 66 -0.60 3.79 -2.02
C ALA A 66 0.53 2.92 -2.58
N GLU A 67 1.78 3.37 -2.46
CA GLU A 67 2.94 2.60 -2.90
C GLU A 67 3.08 1.31 -2.09
N ARG A 68 2.88 1.38 -0.78
CA ARG A 68 2.92 0.20 0.09
C ARG A 68 1.80 -0.78 -0.22
N TYR A 69 0.59 -0.27 -0.40
CA TYR A 69 -0.56 -1.11 -0.76
C TYR A 69 -0.32 -1.82 -2.09
N SER A 70 0.18 -1.09 -3.10
CA SER A 70 0.50 -1.64 -4.40
C SER A 70 1.56 -2.75 -4.33
N LEU A 71 2.63 -2.53 -3.54
CA LEU A 71 3.68 -3.54 -3.33
C LEU A 71 3.14 -4.77 -2.60
N SER A 72 2.31 -4.57 -1.60
CA SER A 72 1.68 -5.65 -0.84
C SER A 72 0.68 -6.42 -1.70
N ALA A 73 -0.18 -5.72 -2.44
CA ALA A 73 -1.17 -6.33 -3.32
C ALA A 73 -0.55 -7.00 -4.54
N ALA A 74 0.68 -6.65 -4.89
CA ALA A 74 1.39 -7.24 -6.04
C ALA A 74 2.03 -8.59 -5.73
N SER A 75 1.98 -9.08 -4.48
CA SER A 75 2.53 -10.39 -4.13
C SER A 75 1.70 -11.50 -4.77
N PRO A 76 2.31 -12.32 -5.66
CA PRO A 76 1.59 -13.43 -6.30
C PRO A 76 1.02 -14.43 -5.29
N VAL A 77 1.71 -14.64 -4.18
CA VAL A 77 1.26 -15.57 -3.13
C VAL A 77 0.02 -15.06 -2.42
N GLU A 78 -0.04 -13.76 -2.14
CA GLU A 78 -1.21 -13.17 -1.50
C GLU A 78 -2.43 -13.24 -2.42
N VAL A 79 -2.26 -12.96 -3.71
CA VAL A 79 -3.33 -13.10 -4.71
C VAL A 79 -3.82 -14.54 -4.74
N LEU A 80 -2.89 -15.50 -4.77
CA LEU A 80 -3.23 -16.92 -4.77
C LEU A 80 -4.03 -17.31 -3.53
N ARG A 81 -3.61 -16.86 -2.36
CA ARG A 81 -4.33 -17.14 -1.10
C ARG A 81 -5.75 -16.58 -1.12
N GLU A 82 -5.93 -15.36 -1.61
CA GLU A 82 -7.24 -14.74 -1.73
C GLU A 82 -8.16 -15.55 -2.66
N LEU A 83 -7.64 -15.96 -3.80
CA LEU A 83 -8.40 -16.76 -4.75
C LEU A 83 -8.78 -18.13 -4.17
N MET A 84 -7.85 -18.78 -3.46
CA MET A 84 -8.11 -20.05 -2.78
C MET A 84 -9.17 -19.89 -1.70
N GLU A 85 -9.08 -18.86 -0.89
CA GLU A 85 -10.05 -18.58 0.17
C GLU A 85 -11.44 -18.36 -0.41
N ALA A 86 -11.55 -17.58 -1.47
CA ALA A 86 -12.81 -17.28 -2.13
C ALA A 86 -13.49 -18.55 -2.67
N ARG A 87 -12.73 -19.59 -3.02
CA ARG A 87 -13.21 -20.86 -3.54
C ARG A 87 -13.25 -21.98 -2.51
N GLY A 88 -12.88 -21.71 -1.27
CA GLY A 88 -12.76 -22.74 -0.24
C GLY A 88 -11.71 -23.80 -0.56
N MET A 89 -10.70 -23.46 -1.38
CA MET A 89 -9.65 -24.37 -1.75
C MET A 89 -8.61 -24.49 -0.64
N LYS A 90 -8.24 -25.71 -0.30
CA LYS A 90 -7.20 -26.01 0.68
C LYS A 90 -5.91 -26.43 -0.02
N LEU A 91 -4.85 -26.67 0.77
CA LEU A 91 -3.55 -27.11 0.26
C LEU A 91 -3.68 -28.33 -0.67
N ALA A 92 -4.53 -29.31 -0.32
CA ALA A 92 -4.73 -30.49 -1.15
C ALA A 92 -5.24 -30.16 -2.55
N GLY A 93 -6.14 -29.19 -2.67
CA GLY A 93 -6.65 -28.72 -3.96
C GLY A 93 -5.58 -28.06 -4.78
N LEU A 94 -4.76 -27.22 -4.17
CA LEU A 94 -3.64 -26.58 -4.84
C LEU A 94 -2.59 -27.63 -5.27
N ALA A 95 -2.32 -28.59 -4.43
CA ALA A 95 -1.39 -29.68 -4.74
C ALA A 95 -1.84 -30.47 -5.98
N THR A 96 -3.14 -30.70 -6.13
CA THR A 96 -3.70 -31.36 -7.30
C THR A 96 -3.47 -30.54 -8.57
N LEU A 97 -3.67 -29.21 -8.51
CA LEU A 97 -3.45 -28.34 -9.66
C LEU A 97 -1.98 -28.26 -10.06
N ILE A 98 -1.07 -28.21 -9.08
CA ILE A 98 0.36 -28.07 -9.32
C ILE A 98 1.03 -29.43 -9.60
N GLY A 99 0.44 -30.51 -9.06
CA GLY A 99 0.97 -31.85 -9.22
C GLY A 99 1.97 -32.27 -8.14
N SER A 100 2.15 -31.46 -7.09
CA SER A 100 3.05 -31.77 -6.00
C SER A 100 2.62 -31.04 -4.73
N LYS A 101 2.43 -31.79 -3.65
CA LYS A 101 2.09 -31.23 -2.34
C LYS A 101 3.26 -30.43 -1.75
N GLY A 102 4.48 -30.93 -1.93
CA GLY A 102 5.68 -30.25 -1.45
C GLY A 102 5.89 -28.88 -2.14
N VAL A 103 5.74 -28.85 -3.45
CA VAL A 103 5.85 -27.60 -4.21
C VAL A 103 4.73 -26.62 -3.83
N ALA A 104 3.51 -27.11 -3.70
CA ALA A 104 2.37 -26.26 -3.29
C ALA A 104 2.61 -25.64 -1.91
N SER A 105 3.11 -26.43 -0.96
CA SER A 105 3.46 -25.96 0.38
C SER A 105 4.56 -24.90 0.35
N GLU A 106 5.59 -25.11 -0.44
CA GLU A 106 6.69 -24.15 -0.59
C GLU A 106 6.22 -22.83 -1.23
N ILE A 107 5.32 -22.89 -2.20
CA ILE A 107 4.73 -21.70 -2.82
C ILE A 107 3.94 -20.90 -1.79
N LEU A 108 3.08 -21.55 -1.01
CA LEU A 108 2.26 -20.87 -0.01
C LEU A 108 3.07 -20.29 1.14
N SER A 109 4.21 -20.91 1.46
CA SER A 109 5.12 -20.38 2.50
C SER A 109 6.07 -19.30 2.00
N GLY A 110 6.07 -19.02 0.70
CA GLY A 110 6.95 -18.03 0.10
C GLY A 110 8.37 -18.53 -0.17
N LYS A 111 8.64 -19.82 0.05
CA LYS A 111 9.97 -20.41 -0.20
C LYS A 111 10.27 -20.66 -1.67
N ARG A 112 9.24 -20.70 -2.49
CA ARG A 112 9.37 -20.96 -3.91
C ARG A 112 8.43 -20.05 -4.69
N GLY A 113 8.91 -19.49 -5.80
CA GLY A 113 8.09 -18.71 -6.73
C GLY A 113 7.25 -19.62 -7.64
N LEU A 114 6.31 -19.00 -8.33
CA LEU A 114 5.47 -19.68 -9.31
C LEU A 114 6.24 -19.84 -10.63
N SER A 115 6.26 -21.06 -11.17
CA SER A 115 6.79 -21.31 -12.51
C SER A 115 5.80 -20.82 -13.58
N LYS A 116 6.27 -20.62 -14.81
CA LYS A 116 5.37 -20.24 -15.92
C LYS A 116 4.25 -21.26 -16.12
N THR A 117 4.57 -22.56 -16.00
CA THR A 117 3.58 -23.63 -16.10
C THR A 117 2.52 -23.54 -15.01
N ASN A 118 2.93 -23.27 -13.77
CA ASN A 118 2.02 -23.14 -12.65
C ASN A 118 1.15 -21.88 -12.79
N ILE A 119 1.74 -20.77 -13.23
CA ILE A 119 0.99 -19.53 -13.50
C ILE A 119 -0.12 -19.80 -14.50
N LYS A 120 0.19 -20.50 -15.59
CA LYS A 120 -0.79 -20.83 -16.63
C LYS A 120 -1.91 -21.71 -16.07
N ARG A 121 -1.57 -22.75 -15.32
CA ARG A 121 -2.58 -23.65 -14.71
C ARG A 121 -3.49 -22.91 -13.73
N LEU A 122 -2.92 -22.07 -12.89
CA LEU A 122 -3.68 -21.30 -11.89
C LEU A 122 -4.59 -20.27 -12.58
N ALA A 123 -4.07 -19.57 -13.58
CA ALA A 123 -4.85 -18.58 -14.31
C ALA A 123 -6.06 -19.22 -15.02
N GLU A 124 -5.88 -20.38 -15.64
CA GLU A 124 -6.95 -21.12 -16.28
C GLU A 124 -7.98 -21.61 -15.26
N TYR A 125 -7.52 -22.16 -14.15
CA TYR A 125 -8.43 -22.68 -13.11
C TYR A 125 -9.26 -21.58 -12.47
N PHE A 126 -8.61 -20.50 -12.05
CA PHE A 126 -9.29 -19.38 -11.39
C PHE A 126 -9.95 -18.40 -12.36
N ARG A 127 -9.74 -18.57 -13.66
CA ARG A 127 -10.28 -17.70 -14.71
C ARG A 127 -9.88 -16.24 -14.52
N VAL A 128 -8.59 -16.02 -14.27
CA VAL A 128 -7.99 -14.69 -14.11
C VAL A 128 -6.87 -14.53 -15.13
N SER A 129 -6.44 -13.28 -15.35
CA SER A 129 -5.27 -13.01 -16.18
C SER A 129 -4.00 -13.58 -15.52
N PRO A 130 -3.08 -14.20 -16.28
CA PRO A 130 -1.79 -14.63 -15.72
C PRO A 130 -1.00 -13.51 -15.05
N GLU A 131 -1.24 -12.27 -15.46
CA GLU A 131 -0.55 -11.10 -14.91
C GLU A 131 -0.74 -10.94 -13.40
N VAL A 132 -1.85 -11.43 -12.84
CA VAL A 132 -2.10 -11.33 -11.40
C VAL A 132 -1.09 -12.12 -10.56
N PHE A 133 -0.38 -13.06 -11.19
CA PHE A 133 0.64 -13.90 -10.54
C PHE A 133 2.08 -13.50 -10.91
N LEU A 134 2.26 -12.41 -11.61
CA LEU A 134 3.59 -11.92 -12.03
C LEU A 134 4.22 -10.93 -11.07
#